data_4c42320d1e703559769e5c0edf53a3ae
#
_entry.id   4c42320d1e703559769e5c0edf53a3ae
#
_cell.length_a   1.000
_cell.length_b   1.000
_cell.length_c   1.000
_cell.angle_alpha   90.00
_cell.angle_beta   90.00
_cell.angle_gamma   90.00
#
_symmetry.space_group_name_H-M   'P 1'
#
loop_
_entity.id
_entity.type
_entity.pdbx_description
1 polymer ?
#
loop_
_entity_poly.entity_id
_entity_poly.type
_entity_poly.pdbx_seq_one_letter_code
_entity_poly.pdbx_strand_id
1 'polypeptide(L)'
;MKVATIIGARPQFIKSAPVSAAFQKVGITELTIHTGQHYDSNMSAVFFDEMNLPQPNYRLNCGGIGHSEMIGNMLLQLTPILKDESPDYVLVYGDTNSTLAGALAANKLQIPLIHVEAGLRSYNLEMPEEMNRILTDRMSSILFTPSSKAVKNLEREGFKNYECKILDIGDVMFDALLQFQSSAHWIPYMGAKEFFDNDFGLVTLHRFENINDRQRLAQLVQELNDVHKDHLPLWMPLHPATSNKLEEFDLELNIYTAPPVGYLQMLWLLKKCKIVLTDSGGLQKEAYFSNKPCITLREETEWVELLESGCNKLHHIGKTNLNLLLTEMLSISFDFSWNGYGTGNAAEKIAQQLGRL
;
A
#
# COMPACT_ATOMS: atom_id res chain seq x y z
N MET A 1 1.77 22.23 -18.03
CA MET A 1 2.63 21.49 -17.07
C MET A 1 2.62 20.03 -17.45
N LYS A 2 3.80 19.40 -17.50
CA LYS A 2 4.01 17.98 -17.81
C LYS A 2 4.62 17.28 -16.57
N VAL A 3 3.97 16.24 -16.07
CA VAL A 3 4.40 15.50 -14.90
C VAL A 3 4.73 14.06 -15.30
N ALA A 4 5.94 13.57 -15.02
CA ALA A 4 6.30 12.18 -15.20
C ALA A 4 5.99 11.39 -13.92
N THR A 5 4.97 10.56 -13.97
CA THR A 5 4.53 9.70 -12.86
C THR A 5 5.22 8.35 -12.96
N ILE A 6 6.02 7.98 -11.93
CA ILE A 6 6.75 6.72 -11.90
C ILE A 6 6.06 5.77 -10.93
N ILE A 7 5.62 4.62 -11.46
CA ILE A 7 4.91 3.57 -10.73
C ILE A 7 5.48 2.20 -11.13
N GLY A 8 5.34 1.21 -10.26
CA GLY A 8 5.85 -0.14 -10.57
C GLY A 8 5.29 -1.26 -9.70
N ALA A 9 4.61 -0.91 -8.61
CA ALA A 9 4.06 -1.87 -7.66
C ALA A 9 2.56 -1.64 -7.44
N ARG A 10 1.84 -2.71 -7.08
CA ARG A 10 0.39 -2.71 -6.86
C ARG A 10 -0.13 -1.51 -6.06
N PRO A 11 0.43 -1.15 -4.88
CA PRO A 11 -0.08 0.00 -4.12
C PRO A 11 0.02 1.31 -4.87
N GLN A 12 1.03 1.46 -5.74
CA GLN A 12 1.22 2.67 -6.53
C GLN A 12 0.15 2.80 -7.64
N PHE A 13 -0.26 1.69 -8.27
CA PHE A 13 -1.35 1.71 -9.26
C PHE A 13 -2.65 2.20 -8.63
N ILE A 14 -2.98 1.69 -7.43
CA ILE A 14 -4.17 2.09 -6.69
C ILE A 14 -4.12 3.59 -6.37
N LYS A 15 -3.01 4.07 -5.82
CA LYS A 15 -2.82 5.48 -5.42
C LYS A 15 -2.81 6.43 -6.60
N SER A 16 -2.26 6.02 -7.74
CA SER A 16 -2.17 6.87 -8.94
C SER A 16 -3.52 7.09 -9.61
N ALA A 17 -4.48 6.15 -9.50
CA ALA A 17 -5.76 6.26 -10.18
C ALA A 17 -6.54 7.56 -9.87
N PRO A 18 -6.82 7.93 -8.61
CA PRO A 18 -7.51 9.17 -8.31
C PRO A 18 -6.68 10.41 -8.68
N VAL A 19 -5.34 10.34 -8.59
CA VAL A 19 -4.47 11.47 -8.93
C VAL A 19 -4.44 11.70 -10.44
N SER A 20 -4.31 10.65 -11.25
CA SER A 20 -4.39 10.73 -12.72
C SER A 20 -5.74 11.31 -13.17
N ALA A 21 -6.83 10.86 -12.56
CA ALA A 21 -8.17 11.41 -12.84
C ALA A 21 -8.28 12.89 -12.47
N ALA A 22 -7.66 13.32 -11.36
CA ALA A 22 -7.63 14.72 -10.95
C ALA A 22 -6.76 15.57 -11.88
N PHE A 23 -5.63 15.06 -12.36
CA PHE A 23 -4.75 15.73 -13.34
C PHE A 23 -5.47 16.00 -14.66
N GLN A 24 -6.23 15.02 -15.17
CA GLN A 24 -7.03 15.19 -16.38
C GLN A 24 -8.05 16.34 -16.23
N LYS A 25 -8.70 16.46 -15.07
CA LYS A 25 -9.69 17.53 -14.82
C LYS A 25 -9.09 18.94 -14.86
N VAL A 26 -7.83 19.10 -14.46
CA VAL A 26 -7.17 20.42 -14.41
C VAL A 26 -6.22 20.67 -15.59
N GLY A 27 -6.15 19.74 -16.56
CA GLY A 27 -5.35 19.88 -17.77
C GLY A 27 -3.84 19.70 -17.56
N ILE A 28 -3.41 18.96 -16.53
CA ILE A 28 -2.02 18.53 -16.36
C ILE A 28 -1.75 17.35 -17.31
N THR A 29 -0.69 17.47 -18.12
CA THR A 29 -0.24 16.37 -18.98
C THR A 29 0.55 15.37 -18.14
N GLU A 30 0.01 14.18 -17.94
CA GLU A 30 0.67 13.11 -17.21
C GLU A 30 1.37 12.14 -18.17
N LEU A 31 2.65 11.87 -17.90
CA LEU A 31 3.45 10.86 -18.57
C LEU A 31 3.68 9.71 -17.57
N THR A 32 2.99 8.60 -17.76
CA THR A 32 3.11 7.44 -16.84
C THR A 32 4.22 6.50 -17.29
N ILE A 33 5.16 6.19 -16.39
CA ILE A 33 6.26 5.25 -16.61
C ILE A 33 6.09 4.09 -15.62
N HIS A 34 5.82 2.89 -16.14
CA HIS A 34 5.74 1.66 -15.36
C HIS A 34 7.09 0.96 -15.33
N THR A 35 7.70 0.84 -14.15
CA THR A 35 9.07 0.30 -14.00
C THR A 35 9.16 -1.22 -14.17
N GLY A 36 8.04 -1.94 -14.09
CA GLY A 36 8.02 -3.41 -14.13
C GLY A 36 8.46 -4.07 -12.82
N GLN A 37 8.48 -3.37 -11.67
CA GLN A 37 8.79 -3.97 -10.37
C GLN A 37 7.86 -5.16 -10.06
N HIS A 38 6.54 -4.99 -10.23
CA HIS A 38 5.58 -6.09 -10.31
C HIS A 38 5.29 -6.36 -11.78
N TYR A 39 5.86 -7.43 -12.29
CA TYR A 39 5.89 -7.79 -13.70
C TYR A 39 4.82 -8.82 -14.11
N ASP A 40 4.26 -9.58 -13.14
CA ASP A 40 3.23 -10.56 -13.40
C ASP A 40 1.94 -9.89 -13.90
N SER A 41 1.33 -10.46 -14.94
CA SER A 41 0.07 -9.98 -15.51
C SER A 41 -1.05 -9.90 -14.46
N ASN A 42 -1.12 -10.87 -13.55
CA ASN A 42 -2.09 -10.93 -12.46
C ASN A 42 -1.83 -9.88 -11.36
N MET A 43 -0.63 -9.30 -11.31
CA MET A 43 -0.22 -8.29 -10.32
C MET A 43 -0.09 -6.88 -10.90
N SER A 44 -0.27 -6.72 -12.19
CA SER A 44 -0.14 -5.45 -12.89
C SER A 44 -1.28 -5.20 -13.90
N ALA A 45 -1.41 -6.00 -14.97
CA ALA A 45 -2.38 -5.74 -16.04
C ALA A 45 -3.82 -5.68 -15.54
N VAL A 46 -4.20 -6.59 -14.63
CA VAL A 46 -5.54 -6.64 -14.02
C VAL A 46 -5.90 -5.31 -13.35
N PHE A 47 -4.94 -4.65 -12.69
CA PHE A 47 -5.21 -3.37 -12.02
C PHE A 47 -5.48 -2.24 -13.01
N PHE A 48 -4.76 -2.19 -14.13
CA PHE A 48 -5.01 -1.20 -15.18
C PHE A 48 -6.39 -1.36 -15.78
N ASP A 49 -6.80 -2.61 -16.03
CA ASP A 49 -8.11 -2.92 -16.63
C ASP A 49 -9.26 -2.68 -15.62
N GLU A 50 -9.16 -3.22 -14.40
CA GLU A 50 -10.21 -3.10 -13.37
C GLU A 50 -10.43 -1.65 -12.93
N MET A 51 -9.36 -0.85 -12.84
CA MET A 51 -9.42 0.53 -12.37
C MET A 51 -9.54 1.54 -13.50
N ASN A 52 -9.64 1.06 -14.75
CA ASN A 52 -9.70 1.87 -15.97
C ASN A 52 -8.56 2.92 -16.00
N LEU A 53 -7.36 2.50 -15.60
CA LEU A 53 -6.18 3.35 -15.66
C LEU A 53 -5.70 3.52 -17.10
N PRO A 54 -5.24 4.73 -17.48
CA PRO A 54 -4.58 4.91 -18.77
C PRO A 54 -3.39 3.96 -18.91
N GLN A 55 -3.20 3.38 -20.10
CA GLN A 55 -2.02 2.56 -20.35
C GLN A 55 -0.76 3.42 -20.16
N PRO A 56 0.29 2.91 -19.49
CA PRO A 56 1.50 3.69 -19.28
C PRO A 56 2.17 4.00 -20.62
N ASN A 57 2.71 5.22 -20.74
CA ASN A 57 3.44 5.66 -21.93
C ASN A 57 4.73 4.85 -22.16
N TYR A 58 5.34 4.42 -21.03
CA TYR A 58 6.54 3.58 -21.05
C TYR A 58 6.38 2.41 -20.09
N ARG A 59 6.80 1.22 -20.54
CA ARG A 59 6.90 0.00 -19.74
C ARG A 59 8.34 -0.47 -19.72
N LEU A 60 8.94 -0.49 -18.53
CA LEU A 60 10.26 -1.05 -18.30
C LEU A 60 10.13 -2.50 -17.84
N ASN A 61 11.23 -3.24 -17.90
CA ASN A 61 11.26 -4.64 -17.44
C ASN A 61 12.36 -4.80 -16.40
N CYS A 62 12.10 -4.36 -15.16
CA CYS A 62 13.08 -4.34 -14.09
C CYS A 62 12.75 -5.28 -12.92
N GLY A 63 11.66 -6.06 -12.99
CA GLY A 63 11.24 -6.96 -11.93
C GLY A 63 11.99 -8.29 -11.86
N GLY A 64 11.75 -9.08 -10.79
CA GLY A 64 12.23 -10.46 -10.67
C GLY A 64 13.70 -10.64 -10.29
N ILE A 65 14.38 -9.59 -9.84
CA ILE A 65 15.81 -9.57 -9.49
C ILE A 65 16.01 -8.90 -8.11
N GLY A 66 17.25 -8.95 -7.58
CA GLY A 66 17.56 -8.35 -6.29
C GLY A 66 17.35 -6.84 -6.24
N HIS A 67 17.07 -6.29 -5.04
CA HIS A 67 16.72 -4.88 -4.85
C HIS A 67 17.73 -3.91 -5.47
N SER A 68 19.03 -4.11 -5.22
CA SER A 68 20.09 -3.21 -5.74
C SER A 68 20.19 -3.26 -7.26
N GLU A 69 20.12 -4.46 -7.84
CA GLU A 69 20.17 -4.66 -9.30
C GLU A 69 18.92 -4.06 -9.95
N MET A 70 17.75 -4.25 -9.33
CA MET A 70 16.46 -3.69 -9.78
C MET A 70 16.54 -2.16 -9.85
N ILE A 71 17.00 -1.50 -8.78
CA ILE A 71 17.15 -0.04 -8.73
C ILE A 71 18.15 0.43 -9.79
N GLY A 72 19.28 -0.26 -9.95
CA GLY A 72 20.28 0.03 -10.98
C GLY A 72 19.71 -0.03 -12.39
N ASN A 73 18.96 -1.09 -12.72
CA ASN A 73 18.30 -1.25 -14.01
C ASN A 73 17.21 -0.21 -14.26
N MET A 74 16.45 0.14 -13.23
CA MET A 74 15.47 1.23 -13.33
C MET A 74 16.16 2.56 -13.65
N LEU A 75 17.27 2.90 -12.99
CA LEU A 75 18.01 4.13 -13.24
C LEU A 75 18.54 4.20 -14.68
N LEU A 76 19.09 3.11 -15.20
CA LEU A 76 19.61 3.05 -16.58
C LEU A 76 18.51 3.29 -17.61
N GLN A 77 17.28 2.82 -17.36
CA GLN A 77 16.16 2.96 -18.29
C GLN A 77 15.37 4.27 -18.09
N LEU A 78 15.20 4.75 -16.85
CA LEU A 78 14.48 5.99 -16.55
C LEU A 78 15.24 7.24 -17.04
N THR A 79 16.56 7.25 -16.90
CA THR A 79 17.38 8.43 -17.20
C THR A 79 17.24 8.92 -18.65
N PRO A 80 17.34 8.09 -19.70
CA PRO A 80 17.15 8.56 -21.07
C PRO A 80 15.70 9.03 -21.31
N ILE A 81 14.70 8.33 -20.80
CA ILE A 81 13.28 8.71 -20.97
C ILE A 81 13.04 10.11 -20.37
N LEU A 82 13.48 10.34 -19.13
CA LEU A 82 13.28 11.64 -18.47
C LEU A 82 14.04 12.78 -19.17
N LYS A 83 15.19 12.50 -19.78
CA LYS A 83 15.92 13.49 -20.61
C LYS A 83 15.15 13.86 -21.87
N ASP A 84 14.66 12.85 -22.59
CA ASP A 84 13.97 13.06 -23.87
C ASP A 84 12.60 13.73 -23.66
N GLU A 85 11.86 13.31 -22.62
CA GLU A 85 10.53 13.82 -22.32
C GLU A 85 10.55 15.19 -21.62
N SER A 86 11.66 15.53 -20.95
CA SER A 86 11.86 16.83 -20.27
C SER A 86 10.64 17.28 -19.45
N PRO A 87 10.14 16.47 -18.48
CA PRO A 87 8.98 16.86 -17.69
C PRO A 87 9.31 18.02 -16.75
N ASP A 88 8.29 18.82 -16.40
CA ASP A 88 8.42 19.89 -15.42
C ASP A 88 8.63 19.32 -13.99
N TYR A 89 8.04 18.15 -13.71
CA TYR A 89 8.14 17.45 -12.45
C TYR A 89 8.19 15.93 -12.64
N VAL A 90 8.87 15.24 -11.73
CA VAL A 90 8.72 13.80 -11.53
C VAL A 90 7.88 13.58 -10.27
N LEU A 91 6.88 12.67 -10.33
CA LEU A 91 6.03 12.31 -9.23
C LEU A 91 6.22 10.83 -8.88
N VAL A 92 6.41 10.54 -7.60
CA VAL A 92 6.55 9.19 -7.05
C VAL A 92 5.61 8.99 -5.86
N TYR A 93 5.27 7.70 -5.57
CA TYR A 93 4.35 7.32 -4.50
C TYR A 93 5.02 6.37 -3.51
N GLY A 94 4.83 6.61 -2.23
CA GLY A 94 5.21 5.70 -1.14
C GLY A 94 6.70 5.39 -1.11
N ASP A 95 7.08 4.11 -0.99
CA ASP A 95 8.40 3.70 -0.53
C ASP A 95 9.00 2.47 -1.26
N THR A 96 8.51 2.17 -2.44
CA THR A 96 9.01 1.03 -3.23
C THR A 96 10.38 1.30 -3.87
N ASN A 97 11.00 0.28 -4.46
CA ASN A 97 12.23 0.46 -5.24
C ASN A 97 12.00 1.40 -6.44
N SER A 98 10.80 1.37 -7.03
CA SER A 98 10.39 2.28 -8.11
C SER A 98 10.39 3.73 -7.65
N THR A 99 9.95 3.98 -6.41
CA THR A 99 9.95 5.29 -5.76
C THR A 99 11.38 5.84 -5.65
N LEU A 100 12.28 5.04 -5.06
CA LEU A 100 13.68 5.44 -4.87
C LEU A 100 14.40 5.63 -6.21
N ALA A 101 14.22 4.71 -7.17
CA ALA A 101 14.82 4.84 -8.50
C ALA A 101 14.35 6.09 -9.24
N GLY A 102 13.04 6.38 -9.19
CA GLY A 102 12.46 7.60 -9.75
C GLY A 102 13.02 8.87 -9.11
N ALA A 103 13.12 8.87 -7.77
CA ALA A 103 13.67 9.98 -7.01
C ALA A 103 15.15 10.25 -7.35
N LEU A 104 15.96 9.20 -7.42
CA LEU A 104 17.36 9.31 -7.80
C LEU A 104 17.54 9.81 -9.23
N ALA A 105 16.76 9.28 -10.19
CA ALA A 105 16.83 9.71 -11.58
C ALA A 105 16.46 11.20 -11.73
N ALA A 106 15.34 11.63 -11.11
CA ALA A 106 14.92 13.02 -11.09
C ALA A 106 15.98 13.96 -10.51
N ASN A 107 16.49 13.61 -9.31
CA ASN A 107 17.50 14.40 -8.61
C ASN A 107 18.79 14.58 -9.45
N LYS A 108 19.29 13.49 -10.08
CA LYS A 108 20.50 13.58 -10.91
C LYS A 108 20.30 14.35 -12.21
N LEU A 109 19.08 14.46 -12.69
CA LEU A 109 18.70 15.28 -13.85
C LEU A 109 18.25 16.70 -13.46
N GLN A 110 18.27 17.04 -12.17
CA GLN A 110 17.80 18.33 -11.65
C GLN A 110 16.32 18.63 -11.99
N ILE A 111 15.50 17.59 -12.12
CA ILE A 111 14.06 17.71 -12.30
C ILE A 111 13.40 17.74 -10.90
N PRO A 112 12.57 18.75 -10.60
CA PRO A 112 11.89 18.84 -9.31
C PRO A 112 11.06 17.59 -9.01
N LEU A 113 11.21 17.05 -7.81
CA LEU A 113 10.57 15.79 -7.35
C LEU A 113 9.38 16.07 -6.45
N ILE A 114 8.30 15.37 -6.72
CA ILE A 114 7.09 15.32 -5.90
C ILE A 114 6.98 13.94 -5.27
N HIS A 115 6.84 13.90 -3.95
CA HIS A 115 6.61 12.65 -3.22
C HIS A 115 5.21 12.64 -2.60
N VAL A 116 4.37 11.71 -3.02
CA VAL A 116 3.03 11.46 -2.45
C VAL A 116 3.13 10.33 -1.43
N GLU A 117 2.54 10.49 -0.27
CA GLU A 117 2.67 9.65 0.94
C GLU A 117 4.05 9.84 1.60
N ALA A 118 4.49 11.08 1.68
CA ALA A 118 5.76 11.49 2.29
C ALA A 118 5.68 11.54 3.82
N GLY A 119 6.83 11.47 4.50
CA GLY A 119 6.96 11.71 5.94
C GLY A 119 6.58 10.55 6.84
N LEU A 120 6.23 9.38 6.29
CA LEU A 120 6.00 8.17 7.10
C LEU A 120 7.32 7.64 7.67
N ARG A 121 7.28 7.11 8.91
CA ARG A 121 8.46 6.50 9.56
C ARG A 121 8.06 5.29 10.40
N SER A 122 8.79 4.19 10.20
CA SER A 122 8.81 3.04 11.10
C SER A 122 9.98 3.09 12.07
N TYR A 123 11.00 3.90 11.75
CA TYR A 123 12.29 3.99 12.45
C TYR A 123 13.10 2.68 12.44
N ASN A 124 12.70 1.69 11.65
CA ASN A 124 13.42 0.45 11.45
C ASN A 124 14.25 0.51 10.16
N LEU A 125 15.54 0.80 10.32
CA LEU A 125 16.46 0.94 9.17
C LEU A 125 16.81 -0.39 8.49
N GLU A 126 16.46 -1.53 9.07
CA GLU A 126 16.60 -2.84 8.43
C GLU A 126 15.49 -3.08 7.38
N MET A 127 14.42 -2.30 7.46
CA MET A 127 13.32 -2.32 6.49
C MET A 127 13.73 -1.56 5.22
N PRO A 128 13.80 -2.21 4.03
CA PRO A 128 14.16 -1.53 2.78
C PRO A 128 13.26 -0.33 2.45
N GLU A 129 11.97 -0.43 2.76
CA GLU A 129 11.00 0.63 2.52
C GLU A 129 11.27 1.88 3.37
N GLU A 130 11.78 1.71 4.60
CA GLU A 130 12.14 2.84 5.46
C GLU A 130 13.28 3.67 4.85
N MET A 131 14.32 2.99 4.36
CA MET A 131 15.42 3.65 3.66
C MET A 131 14.95 4.35 2.39
N ASN A 132 14.08 3.69 1.62
CA ASN A 132 13.54 4.27 0.38
C ASN A 132 12.79 5.58 0.66
N ARG A 133 11.89 5.61 1.70
CA ARG A 133 11.09 6.80 2.00
C ARG A 133 11.93 7.94 2.56
N ILE A 134 12.87 7.66 3.45
CA ILE A 134 13.79 8.68 4.01
C ILE A 134 14.58 9.37 2.89
N LEU A 135 15.19 8.58 2.00
CA LEU A 135 15.98 9.12 0.90
C LEU A 135 15.13 9.89 -0.11
N THR A 136 13.94 9.38 -0.43
CA THR A 136 12.99 10.05 -1.34
C THR A 136 12.54 11.39 -0.76
N ASP A 137 12.15 11.44 0.51
CA ASP A 137 11.77 12.69 1.18
C ASP A 137 12.89 13.73 1.07
N ARG A 138 14.16 13.33 1.33
CA ARG A 138 15.32 14.24 1.26
C ARG A 138 15.60 14.82 -0.12
N MET A 139 15.19 14.14 -1.17
CA MET A 139 15.37 14.60 -2.56
C MET A 139 14.18 15.39 -3.09
N SER A 140 13.06 15.45 -2.34
CA SER A 140 11.81 16.00 -2.84
C SER A 140 11.68 17.51 -2.62
N SER A 141 11.22 18.21 -3.66
CA SER A 141 10.86 19.63 -3.63
C SER A 141 9.46 19.87 -3.07
N ILE A 142 8.56 18.88 -3.25
CA ILE A 142 7.19 18.92 -2.74
C ILE A 142 6.89 17.57 -2.04
N LEU A 143 6.46 17.66 -0.81
CA LEU A 143 6.15 16.54 0.08
C LEU A 143 4.65 16.59 0.41
N PHE A 144 3.87 15.70 -0.20
CA PHE A 144 2.46 15.53 0.12
C PHE A 144 2.33 14.46 1.21
N THR A 145 1.98 14.89 2.41
CA THR A 145 1.86 14.01 3.57
C THR A 145 0.43 13.50 3.75
N PRO A 146 0.26 12.23 4.17
CA PRO A 146 -1.07 11.64 4.37
C PRO A 146 -1.73 12.04 5.69
N SER A 147 -0.95 12.54 6.66
CA SER A 147 -1.44 12.90 8.00
C SER A 147 -0.54 13.92 8.69
N SER A 148 -1.08 14.56 9.73
CA SER A 148 -0.33 15.49 10.58
C SER A 148 0.84 14.81 11.32
N LYS A 149 0.81 13.50 11.53
CA LYS A 149 1.92 12.74 12.10
C LYS A 149 3.11 12.70 11.14
N ALA A 150 2.85 12.48 9.86
CA ALA A 150 3.87 12.52 8.82
C ALA A 150 4.53 13.91 8.72
N VAL A 151 3.76 14.99 8.83
CA VAL A 151 4.30 16.36 8.94
C VAL A 151 5.25 16.49 10.14
N LYS A 152 4.81 16.04 11.32
CA LYS A 152 5.64 16.10 12.55
C LYS A 152 6.93 15.31 12.43
N ASN A 153 6.93 14.17 11.74
CA ASN A 153 8.14 13.38 11.48
C ASN A 153 9.15 14.20 10.66
N LEU A 154 8.71 14.80 9.55
CA LEU A 154 9.55 15.67 8.72
C LEU A 154 10.07 16.87 9.50
N GLU A 155 9.23 17.52 10.32
CA GLU A 155 9.67 18.63 11.17
C GLU A 155 10.76 18.22 12.15
N ARG A 156 10.63 17.05 12.80
CA ARG A 156 11.65 16.51 13.71
C ARG A 156 12.97 16.21 13.00
N GLU A 157 12.92 15.84 11.73
CA GLU A 157 14.09 15.59 10.88
C GLU A 157 14.68 16.88 10.30
N GLY A 158 14.17 18.04 10.68
CA GLY A 158 14.72 19.33 10.31
C GLY A 158 14.34 19.83 8.92
N PHE A 159 13.28 19.28 8.30
CA PHE A 159 12.84 19.71 6.96
C PHE A 159 12.41 21.19 6.89
N LYS A 160 12.11 21.83 8.01
CA LYS A 160 11.91 23.29 8.08
C LYS A 160 13.11 24.12 7.58
N ASN A 161 14.31 23.51 7.58
CA ASN A 161 15.54 24.15 7.14
C ASN A 161 15.89 23.86 5.66
N TYR A 162 15.02 23.11 4.97
CA TYR A 162 15.20 22.77 3.56
C TYR A 162 14.25 23.58 2.69
N GLU A 163 14.68 23.83 1.47
CA GLU A 163 13.87 24.51 0.45
C GLU A 163 12.90 23.51 -0.18
N CYS A 164 11.89 23.08 0.59
CA CYS A 164 10.84 22.17 0.15
C CYS A 164 9.47 22.61 0.69
N LYS A 165 8.39 22.20 -0.02
CA LYS A 165 7.01 22.44 0.41
C LYS A 165 6.45 21.18 1.07
N ILE A 166 6.02 21.27 2.33
CA ILE A 166 5.31 20.19 3.04
C ILE A 166 3.83 20.55 3.08
N LEU A 167 2.98 19.66 2.58
CA LEU A 167 1.54 19.89 2.45
C LEU A 167 0.78 18.68 2.98
N ASP A 168 0.03 18.85 4.07
CA ASP A 168 -0.89 17.85 4.60
C ASP A 168 -2.16 17.83 3.77
N ILE A 169 -2.27 16.83 2.92
CA ILE A 169 -3.36 16.70 1.95
C ILE A 169 -4.37 15.62 2.30
N GLY A 170 -4.03 14.71 3.21
CA GLY A 170 -4.73 13.46 3.44
C GLY A 170 -4.17 12.31 2.59
N ASP A 171 -4.84 11.17 2.63
CA ASP A 171 -4.35 9.92 2.03
C ASP A 171 -5.07 9.60 0.71
N VAL A 172 -4.31 9.53 -0.38
CA VAL A 172 -4.82 9.16 -1.72
C VAL A 172 -5.37 7.73 -1.80
N MET A 173 -5.01 6.85 -0.86
CA MET A 173 -5.62 5.52 -0.76
C MET A 173 -7.10 5.62 -0.33
N PHE A 174 -7.44 6.61 0.51
CA PHE A 174 -8.83 6.88 0.85
C PHE A 174 -9.62 7.39 -0.35
N ASP A 175 -9.03 8.27 -1.17
CA ASP A 175 -9.63 8.70 -2.44
C ASP A 175 -9.90 7.50 -3.37
N ALA A 176 -8.92 6.59 -3.49
CA ALA A 176 -9.05 5.38 -4.30
C ALA A 176 -10.19 4.47 -3.79
N LEU A 177 -10.27 4.24 -2.48
CA LEU A 177 -11.34 3.46 -1.89
C LEU A 177 -12.71 4.07 -2.21
N LEU A 178 -12.90 5.37 -1.99
CA LEU A 178 -14.16 6.07 -2.29
C LEU A 178 -14.52 6.02 -3.78
N GLN A 179 -13.52 6.15 -4.67
CA GLN A 179 -13.72 6.10 -6.10
C GLN A 179 -14.20 4.72 -6.57
N PHE A 180 -13.63 3.64 -6.01
CA PHE A 180 -13.84 2.28 -6.51
C PHE A 180 -14.83 1.44 -5.71
N GLN A 181 -15.23 1.84 -4.48
CA GLN A 181 -16.12 1.05 -3.64
C GLN A 181 -17.47 0.69 -4.25
N SER A 182 -18.01 1.53 -5.17
CA SER A 182 -19.25 1.27 -5.88
C SER A 182 -19.11 0.19 -6.96
N SER A 183 -17.89 -0.01 -7.47
CA SER A 183 -17.55 -1.03 -8.47
C SER A 183 -17.10 -2.35 -7.84
N ALA A 184 -17.00 -2.39 -6.51
CA ALA A 184 -16.59 -3.59 -5.77
C ALA A 184 -17.59 -4.74 -6.00
N HIS A 185 -17.09 -5.92 -6.36
CA HIS A 185 -17.94 -7.07 -6.70
C HIS A 185 -17.28 -8.41 -6.36
N TRP A 186 -18.11 -9.41 -6.13
CA TRP A 186 -17.71 -10.80 -5.97
C TRP A 186 -17.51 -11.47 -7.32
N ILE A 187 -16.62 -12.45 -7.36
CA ILE A 187 -16.38 -13.30 -8.53
C ILE A 187 -16.31 -14.79 -8.11
N PRO A 188 -16.68 -15.74 -9.02
CA PRO A 188 -16.87 -17.15 -8.66
C PRO A 188 -15.65 -17.85 -8.06
N TYR A 189 -14.43 -17.53 -8.46
CA TYR A 189 -13.24 -18.19 -7.94
C TYR A 189 -12.91 -17.81 -6.47
N MET A 190 -13.60 -16.83 -5.89
CA MET A 190 -13.50 -16.51 -4.46
C MET A 190 -14.18 -17.58 -3.58
N GLY A 191 -14.91 -18.51 -4.17
CA GLY A 191 -15.66 -19.54 -3.47
C GLY A 191 -17.17 -19.30 -3.44
N ALA A 192 -17.89 -20.12 -2.71
CA ALA A 192 -19.34 -20.02 -2.63
C ALA A 192 -19.78 -18.67 -2.03
N LYS A 193 -20.67 -17.97 -2.72
CA LYS A 193 -21.10 -16.62 -2.32
C LYS A 193 -21.82 -16.62 -0.96
N GLU A 194 -22.51 -17.71 -0.67
CA GLU A 194 -23.26 -17.94 0.58
C GLU A 194 -22.35 -17.93 1.82
N PHE A 195 -21.07 -18.28 1.66
CA PHE A 195 -20.08 -18.16 2.74
C PHE A 195 -20.00 -16.74 3.29
N PHE A 196 -20.02 -15.76 2.37
CA PHE A 196 -19.86 -14.33 2.68
C PHE A 196 -21.14 -13.65 3.20
N ASP A 197 -22.23 -14.37 3.35
CA ASP A 197 -23.43 -13.89 4.02
C ASP A 197 -23.36 -14.09 5.55
N ASN A 198 -22.34 -14.80 6.03
CA ASN A 198 -22.03 -14.99 7.44
C ASN A 198 -20.85 -14.12 7.87
N ASP A 199 -20.67 -13.96 9.18
CA ASP A 199 -19.50 -13.28 9.74
C ASP A 199 -18.21 -14.08 9.43
N PHE A 200 -17.18 -13.39 8.94
CA PHE A 200 -15.85 -13.96 8.68
C PHE A 200 -14.74 -12.96 8.91
N GLY A 201 -13.53 -13.44 9.16
CA GLY A 201 -12.30 -12.67 9.21
C GLY A 201 -11.57 -12.71 7.85
N LEU A 202 -11.16 -11.54 7.35
CA LEU A 202 -10.33 -11.42 6.15
C LEU A 202 -8.86 -11.47 6.53
N VAL A 203 -8.10 -12.43 5.97
CA VAL A 203 -6.67 -12.60 6.26
C VAL A 203 -5.81 -12.25 5.06
N THR A 204 -4.70 -11.54 5.26
CA THR A 204 -3.60 -11.47 4.27
C THR A 204 -2.26 -11.69 4.96
N LEU A 205 -1.40 -12.51 4.36
CA LEU A 205 -0.09 -12.87 4.89
C LEU A 205 0.90 -13.02 3.72
N HIS A 206 1.91 -12.15 3.63
CA HIS A 206 2.87 -12.16 2.52
C HIS A 206 4.19 -11.43 2.82
N ARG A 207 4.35 -10.83 4.00
CA ARG A 207 5.59 -10.13 4.38
C ARG A 207 6.74 -11.11 4.55
N PHE A 208 7.91 -10.72 4.05
CA PHE A 208 9.12 -11.51 4.07
C PHE A 208 9.45 -12.03 5.48
N GLU A 209 9.40 -11.15 6.48
CA GLU A 209 9.69 -11.47 7.88
C GLU A 209 8.74 -12.52 8.48
N ASN A 210 7.51 -12.63 7.97
CA ASN A 210 6.53 -13.60 8.44
C ASN A 210 6.64 -14.94 7.74
N ILE A 211 6.96 -14.94 6.43
CA ILE A 211 6.89 -16.18 5.63
C ILE A 211 8.24 -16.88 5.45
N ASN A 212 9.37 -16.20 5.63
CA ASN A 212 10.69 -16.82 5.44
C ASN A 212 11.28 -17.47 6.70
N ASP A 213 10.77 -17.17 7.87
CA ASP A 213 11.11 -17.88 9.10
C ASP A 213 10.11 -19.02 9.33
N ARG A 214 10.59 -20.29 9.30
CA ARG A 214 9.75 -21.47 9.46
C ARG A 214 9.01 -21.50 10.80
N GLN A 215 9.67 -21.09 11.88
CA GLN A 215 9.05 -21.14 13.21
C GLN A 215 7.95 -20.09 13.33
N ARG A 216 8.21 -18.89 12.84
CA ARG A 216 7.27 -17.78 12.82
C ARG A 216 6.04 -18.09 11.96
N LEU A 217 6.26 -18.62 10.74
CA LEU A 217 5.16 -19.02 9.86
C LEU A 217 4.35 -20.18 10.45
N ALA A 218 5.01 -21.20 11.01
CA ALA A 218 4.32 -22.33 11.65
C ALA A 218 3.43 -21.87 12.81
N GLN A 219 3.91 -20.94 13.62
CA GLN A 219 3.11 -20.38 14.72
C GLN A 219 1.91 -19.59 14.21
N LEU A 220 2.10 -18.71 13.21
CA LEU A 220 0.99 -17.97 12.58
C LEU A 220 -0.05 -18.91 12.00
N VAL A 221 0.37 -19.96 11.28
CA VAL A 221 -0.52 -20.97 10.71
C VAL A 221 -1.33 -21.65 11.79
N GLN A 222 -0.68 -22.08 12.90
CA GLN A 222 -1.38 -22.69 14.03
C GLN A 222 -2.41 -21.72 14.63
N GLU A 223 -2.02 -20.48 14.91
CA GLU A 223 -2.93 -19.49 15.50
C GLU A 223 -4.11 -19.14 14.57
N LEU A 224 -3.89 -19.05 13.24
CA LEU A 224 -4.97 -18.84 12.28
C LEU A 224 -5.91 -20.04 12.19
N ASN A 225 -5.38 -21.27 12.22
CA ASN A 225 -6.19 -22.49 12.24
C ASN A 225 -7.05 -22.57 13.51
N ASP A 226 -6.50 -22.21 14.67
CA ASP A 226 -7.22 -22.19 15.94
C ASP A 226 -8.35 -21.14 15.93
N VAL A 227 -8.06 -19.91 15.44
CA VAL A 227 -9.09 -18.87 15.24
C VAL A 227 -10.20 -19.37 14.32
N HIS A 228 -9.84 -19.95 13.18
CA HIS A 228 -10.80 -20.45 12.20
C HIS A 228 -11.73 -21.50 12.76
N LYS A 229 -11.18 -22.43 13.54
CA LYS A 229 -11.90 -23.55 14.13
C LYS A 229 -12.81 -23.13 15.28
N ASP A 230 -12.29 -22.29 16.18
CA ASP A 230 -12.88 -22.11 17.51
C ASP A 230 -13.62 -20.77 17.69
N HIS A 231 -13.39 -19.77 16.81
CA HIS A 231 -13.93 -18.42 17.00
C HIS A 231 -14.65 -17.84 15.80
N LEU A 232 -13.98 -17.72 14.66
CA LEU A 232 -14.50 -17.02 13.47
C LEU A 232 -13.96 -17.66 12.19
N PRO A 233 -14.82 -18.07 11.24
CA PRO A 233 -14.34 -18.52 9.95
C PRO A 233 -13.41 -17.49 9.29
N LEU A 234 -12.23 -17.94 8.85
CA LEU A 234 -11.24 -17.09 8.18
C LEU A 234 -11.23 -17.37 6.68
N TRP A 235 -11.05 -16.31 5.90
CA TRP A 235 -10.88 -16.37 4.46
C TRP A 235 -9.65 -15.58 4.03
N MET A 236 -8.84 -16.16 3.14
CA MET A 236 -7.54 -15.61 2.75
C MET A 236 -7.32 -15.71 1.23
N PRO A 237 -7.10 -14.58 0.51
CA PRO A 237 -6.50 -14.63 -0.81
C PRO A 237 -5.03 -15.02 -0.66
N LEU A 238 -4.70 -16.25 -1.06
CA LEU A 238 -3.39 -16.83 -0.80
C LEU A 238 -2.34 -16.28 -1.79
N HIS A 239 -1.39 -15.52 -1.28
CA HIS A 239 -0.29 -14.99 -2.08
C HIS A 239 0.65 -16.11 -2.53
N PRO A 240 1.15 -16.12 -3.80
CA PRO A 240 2.03 -17.18 -4.30
C PRO A 240 3.27 -17.41 -3.44
N ALA A 241 3.92 -16.34 -2.95
CA ALA A 241 5.07 -16.48 -2.06
C ALA A 241 4.72 -17.22 -0.76
N THR A 242 3.53 -16.97 -0.19
CA THR A 242 3.06 -17.66 1.02
C THR A 242 2.73 -19.11 0.71
N SER A 243 2.05 -19.41 -0.41
CA SER A 243 1.77 -20.77 -0.86
C SER A 243 3.05 -21.60 -1.00
N ASN A 244 4.05 -21.07 -1.69
CA ASN A 244 5.34 -21.74 -1.86
C ASN A 244 6.03 -22.03 -0.53
N LYS A 245 5.94 -21.10 0.44
CA LYS A 245 6.56 -21.30 1.76
C LYS A 245 5.79 -22.28 2.64
N LEU A 246 4.48 -22.34 2.54
CA LEU A 246 3.68 -23.37 3.20
C LEU A 246 4.05 -24.78 2.70
N GLU A 247 4.20 -24.93 1.39
CA GLU A 247 4.66 -26.18 0.75
C GLU A 247 6.11 -26.53 1.15
N GLU A 248 7.03 -25.56 1.05
CA GLU A 248 8.45 -25.74 1.40
C GLU A 248 8.65 -26.19 2.84
N PHE A 249 7.86 -25.66 3.77
CA PHE A 249 7.97 -25.94 5.20
C PHE A 249 7.05 -27.07 5.69
N ASP A 250 6.26 -27.68 4.81
CA ASP A 250 5.26 -28.70 5.10
C ASP A 250 4.29 -28.25 6.21
N LEU A 251 3.67 -27.07 5.99
CA LEU A 251 2.72 -26.45 6.92
C LEU A 251 1.30 -26.49 6.34
N GLU A 252 0.36 -26.99 7.12
CA GLU A 252 -1.03 -27.14 6.72
C GLU A 252 -1.90 -25.98 7.22
N LEU A 253 -2.35 -25.14 6.28
CA LEU A 253 -3.24 -24.02 6.56
C LEU A 253 -4.70 -24.44 6.30
N ASN A 254 -5.45 -24.63 7.40
CA ASN A 254 -6.82 -25.20 7.40
C ASN A 254 -7.89 -24.10 7.48
N ILE A 255 -7.75 -23.02 6.70
CA ILE A 255 -8.75 -21.94 6.55
C ILE A 255 -9.26 -21.89 5.11
N TYR A 256 -10.31 -21.12 4.84
CA TYR A 256 -10.76 -20.93 3.46
C TYR A 256 -9.76 -20.08 2.69
N THR A 257 -9.28 -20.61 1.57
CA THR A 257 -8.32 -19.91 0.69
C THR A 257 -8.84 -19.81 -0.74
N ALA A 258 -8.38 -18.79 -1.46
CA ALA A 258 -8.62 -18.62 -2.88
C ALA A 258 -7.35 -18.05 -3.54
N PRO A 259 -7.22 -18.10 -4.89
CA PRO A 259 -6.18 -17.38 -5.59
C PRO A 259 -6.15 -15.88 -5.25
N PRO A 260 -5.05 -15.16 -5.50
CA PRO A 260 -5.00 -13.71 -5.32
C PRO A 260 -6.15 -13.00 -6.01
N VAL A 261 -6.70 -11.99 -5.35
CA VAL A 261 -7.83 -11.19 -5.87
C VAL A 261 -7.37 -9.80 -6.32
N GLY A 262 -8.13 -9.20 -7.24
CA GLY A 262 -7.95 -7.82 -7.66
C GLY A 262 -8.38 -6.82 -6.59
N TYR A 263 -8.24 -5.52 -6.91
CA TYR A 263 -8.58 -4.45 -5.96
C TYR A 263 -10.08 -4.36 -5.69
N LEU A 264 -10.90 -4.48 -6.73
CA LEU A 264 -12.36 -4.40 -6.58
C LEU A 264 -12.93 -5.55 -5.73
N GLN A 265 -12.37 -6.75 -5.86
CA GLN A 265 -12.73 -7.89 -5.02
C GLN A 265 -12.26 -7.70 -3.58
N MET A 266 -11.07 -7.12 -3.36
CA MET A 266 -10.59 -6.78 -2.02
C MET A 266 -11.51 -5.77 -1.34
N LEU A 267 -11.95 -4.72 -2.04
CA LEU A 267 -12.93 -3.76 -1.52
C LEU A 267 -14.27 -4.42 -1.17
N TRP A 268 -14.71 -5.39 -1.99
CA TRP A 268 -15.91 -6.15 -1.69
C TRP A 268 -15.76 -7.00 -0.43
N LEU A 269 -14.62 -7.67 -0.24
CA LEU A 269 -14.30 -8.45 0.95
C LEU A 269 -14.23 -7.57 2.20
N LEU A 270 -13.58 -6.42 2.11
CA LEU A 270 -13.53 -5.44 3.20
C LEU A 270 -14.92 -4.97 3.61
N LYS A 271 -15.82 -4.75 2.65
CA LYS A 271 -17.21 -4.38 2.96
C LYS A 271 -17.94 -5.49 3.74
N LYS A 272 -17.66 -6.75 3.44
CA LYS A 272 -18.36 -7.92 3.98
C LYS A 272 -17.74 -8.48 5.28
N CYS A 273 -16.43 -8.45 5.43
CA CYS A 273 -15.77 -9.06 6.58
C CYS A 273 -16.13 -8.36 7.92
N LYS A 274 -15.96 -9.10 9.00
CA LYS A 274 -16.15 -8.61 10.38
C LYS A 274 -14.92 -7.91 10.91
N ILE A 275 -13.75 -8.45 10.58
CA ILE A 275 -12.43 -8.02 11.05
C ILE A 275 -11.38 -8.35 10.00
N VAL A 276 -10.28 -7.61 9.98
CA VAL A 276 -9.13 -7.84 9.13
C VAL A 276 -7.93 -8.30 9.96
N LEU A 277 -7.24 -9.36 9.54
CA LEU A 277 -5.97 -9.82 10.09
C LEU A 277 -4.92 -9.70 8.98
N THR A 278 -3.93 -8.84 9.12
CA THR A 278 -3.03 -8.52 7.99
C THR A 278 -1.62 -8.16 8.40
N ASP A 279 -0.66 -8.51 7.56
CA ASP A 279 0.70 -7.97 7.60
C ASP A 279 0.94 -6.85 6.56
N SER A 280 -0.07 -6.53 5.75
CA SER A 280 0.00 -5.49 4.72
C SER A 280 -0.14 -4.09 5.32
N GLY A 281 0.81 -3.18 5.03
CA GLY A 281 0.71 -1.77 5.43
C GLY A 281 -0.53 -1.06 4.84
N GLY A 282 -0.80 -1.27 3.55
CA GLY A 282 -1.95 -0.64 2.87
C GLY A 282 -3.30 -1.11 3.41
N LEU A 283 -3.45 -2.42 3.62
CA LEU A 283 -4.72 -3.00 4.05
C LEU A 283 -5.13 -2.58 5.47
N GLN A 284 -4.19 -2.22 6.35
CA GLN A 284 -4.50 -1.63 7.66
C GLN A 284 -5.33 -0.35 7.51
N LYS A 285 -4.93 0.55 6.60
CA LYS A 285 -5.66 1.79 6.32
C LYS A 285 -6.99 1.52 5.63
N GLU A 286 -7.00 0.63 4.63
CA GLU A 286 -8.22 0.25 3.91
C GLU A 286 -9.26 -0.39 4.83
N ALA A 287 -8.83 -1.16 5.84
CA ALA A 287 -9.69 -1.67 6.89
C ALA A 287 -10.33 -0.52 7.68
N TYR A 288 -9.51 0.44 8.13
CA TYR A 288 -10.00 1.63 8.84
C TYR A 288 -11.00 2.43 8.00
N PHE A 289 -10.68 2.72 6.74
CA PHE A 289 -11.55 3.46 5.81
C PHE A 289 -12.86 2.72 5.50
N SER A 290 -12.85 1.38 5.65
CA SER A 290 -14.04 0.53 5.50
C SER A 290 -14.80 0.29 6.81
N ASN A 291 -14.43 0.99 7.89
CA ASN A 291 -14.98 0.83 9.25
C ASN A 291 -14.84 -0.61 9.77
N LYS A 292 -13.69 -1.23 9.53
CA LYS A 292 -13.37 -2.59 10.00
C LYS A 292 -12.23 -2.55 11.01
N PRO A 293 -12.39 -3.20 12.18
CA PRO A 293 -11.29 -3.40 13.10
C PRO A 293 -10.20 -4.25 12.44
N CYS A 294 -8.95 -4.02 12.84
CA CYS A 294 -7.80 -4.67 12.26
C CYS A 294 -6.88 -5.25 13.33
N ILE A 295 -6.34 -6.44 13.09
CA ILE A 295 -5.21 -6.99 13.82
C ILE A 295 -4.03 -7.05 12.86
N THR A 296 -2.97 -6.30 13.17
CA THR A 296 -1.76 -6.27 12.36
C THR A 296 -0.81 -7.36 12.84
N LEU A 297 -0.52 -8.33 11.96
CA LEU A 297 0.35 -9.49 12.21
C LEU A 297 1.84 -9.09 12.06
N ARG A 298 2.27 -8.09 12.83
CA ARG A 298 3.62 -7.52 12.77
C ARG A 298 4.05 -7.03 14.16
N GLU A 299 5.38 -6.86 14.36
CA GLU A 299 5.93 -6.30 15.60
C GLU A 299 5.77 -4.77 15.67
N GLU A 300 5.60 -4.10 14.52
CA GLU A 300 5.52 -2.64 14.39
C GLU A 300 4.67 -2.23 13.19
N THR A 301 4.27 -0.97 13.15
CA THR A 301 3.59 -0.38 12.00
C THR A 301 3.97 1.09 11.83
N GLU A 302 4.03 1.55 10.60
CA GLU A 302 4.16 2.96 10.22
C GLU A 302 2.88 3.78 10.52
N TRP A 303 1.75 3.09 10.71
CA TRP A 303 0.42 3.69 10.93
C TRP A 303 0.07 3.76 12.41
N VAL A 304 0.88 4.48 13.18
CA VAL A 304 0.70 4.59 14.65
C VAL A 304 -0.63 5.23 15.04
N GLU A 305 -1.19 6.09 14.19
CA GLU A 305 -2.49 6.71 14.41
C GLU A 305 -3.62 5.69 14.47
N LEU A 306 -3.52 4.59 13.72
CA LEU A 306 -4.51 3.49 13.76
C LEU A 306 -4.44 2.71 15.08
N LEU A 307 -3.25 2.61 15.69
CA LEU A 307 -3.09 2.03 17.01
C LEU A 307 -3.65 2.97 18.09
N GLU A 308 -3.34 4.28 17.97
CA GLU A 308 -3.82 5.31 18.89
C GLU A 308 -5.36 5.42 18.88
N SER A 309 -6.01 5.19 17.73
CA SER A 309 -7.48 5.14 17.62
C SER A 309 -8.11 3.91 18.28
N GLY A 310 -7.31 2.88 18.58
CA GLY A 310 -7.78 1.59 19.07
C GLY A 310 -8.42 0.69 18.01
N CYS A 311 -8.62 1.17 16.76
CA CYS A 311 -9.22 0.39 15.68
C CYS A 311 -8.26 -0.66 15.09
N ASN A 312 -6.97 -0.54 15.38
CA ASN A 312 -5.95 -1.51 15.00
C ASN A 312 -5.13 -1.93 16.24
N LYS A 313 -4.76 -3.20 16.32
CA LYS A 313 -3.85 -3.73 17.33
C LYS A 313 -2.77 -4.57 16.70
N LEU A 314 -1.55 -4.50 17.26
CA LEU A 314 -0.45 -5.35 16.86
C LEU A 314 -0.59 -6.74 17.51
N HIS A 315 -0.38 -7.77 16.70
CA HIS A 315 -0.18 -9.12 17.17
C HIS A 315 1.31 -9.46 17.15
N HIS A 316 1.93 -9.47 18.32
CA HIS A 316 3.32 -9.88 18.49
C HIS A 316 3.39 -11.40 18.57
N ILE A 317 3.80 -12.03 17.49
CA ILE A 317 3.87 -13.49 17.35
C ILE A 317 4.73 -14.09 18.45
N GLY A 318 4.19 -15.09 19.15
CA GLY A 318 4.86 -15.70 20.30
C GLY A 318 4.81 -14.93 21.63
N LYS A 319 4.25 -13.72 21.65
CA LYS A 319 4.13 -12.89 22.86
C LYS A 319 2.68 -12.58 23.22
N THR A 320 1.82 -12.41 22.22
CA THR A 320 0.38 -12.17 22.40
C THR A 320 -0.42 -13.37 21.92
N ASN A 321 -1.61 -13.59 22.50
CA ASN A 321 -2.50 -14.66 22.07
C ASN A 321 -3.51 -14.10 21.07
N LEU A 322 -3.50 -14.61 19.83
CA LEU A 322 -4.34 -14.12 18.74
C LEU A 322 -5.85 -14.33 19.04
N ASN A 323 -6.23 -15.45 19.65
CA ASN A 323 -7.62 -15.76 20.01
C ASN A 323 -8.17 -14.75 21.04
N LEU A 324 -7.38 -14.43 22.07
CA LEU A 324 -7.77 -13.42 23.07
C LEU A 324 -7.88 -12.03 22.44
N LEU A 325 -6.91 -11.65 21.60
CA LEU A 325 -6.90 -10.37 20.91
C LEU A 325 -8.10 -10.24 19.96
N LEU A 326 -8.43 -11.31 19.21
CA LEU A 326 -9.60 -11.36 18.35
C LEU A 326 -10.90 -11.20 19.15
N THR A 327 -11.04 -11.95 20.25
CA THR A 327 -12.22 -11.90 21.12
C THR A 327 -12.41 -10.48 21.67
N GLU A 328 -11.34 -9.85 22.12
CA GLU A 328 -11.36 -8.46 22.59
C GLU A 328 -11.82 -7.52 21.46
N MET A 329 -11.20 -7.60 20.28
CA MET A 329 -11.52 -6.75 19.13
C MET A 329 -12.97 -6.93 18.64
N LEU A 330 -13.53 -8.11 18.75
CA LEU A 330 -14.92 -8.38 18.36
C LEU A 330 -15.95 -7.96 19.42
N SER A 331 -15.54 -7.75 20.68
CA SER A 331 -16.42 -7.41 21.81
C SER A 331 -16.67 -5.91 21.99
N ILE A 332 -15.86 -5.05 21.38
CA ILE A 332 -15.93 -3.60 21.54
C ILE A 332 -16.50 -2.90 20.30
N SER A 333 -17.12 -1.76 20.53
CA SER A 333 -17.52 -0.85 19.44
C SER A 333 -16.40 0.14 19.16
N PHE A 334 -16.06 0.31 17.90
CA PHE A 334 -15.00 1.22 17.46
C PHE A 334 -15.56 2.53 16.95
N ASP A 335 -14.84 3.61 17.21
CA ASP A 335 -15.09 4.92 16.61
C ASP A 335 -14.15 5.12 15.41
N PHE A 336 -14.74 5.13 14.21
CA PHE A 336 -14.04 5.38 12.95
C PHE A 336 -14.20 6.83 12.46
N SER A 337 -14.64 7.74 13.32
CA SER A 337 -14.91 9.15 12.95
C SER A 337 -13.65 10.01 12.82
N TRP A 338 -12.48 9.51 13.29
CA TRP A 338 -11.22 10.25 13.15
C TRP A 338 -10.84 10.41 11.67
N ASN A 339 -10.70 11.65 11.23
CA ASN A 339 -10.48 12.01 9.83
C ASN A 339 -9.06 12.52 9.55
N GLY A 340 -8.08 12.12 10.33
CA GLY A 340 -6.70 12.56 10.20
C GLY A 340 -6.02 12.18 8.88
N TYR A 341 -6.60 11.25 8.13
CA TYR A 341 -6.21 10.92 6.75
C TYR A 341 -7.01 11.72 5.69
N GLY A 342 -7.72 12.78 6.09
CA GLY A 342 -8.51 13.62 5.21
C GLY A 342 -9.93 13.10 4.98
N THR A 343 -10.56 13.59 3.91
CA THR A 343 -11.97 13.33 3.58
C THR A 343 -12.16 12.74 2.18
N GLY A 344 -11.13 12.14 1.59
CA GLY A 344 -11.18 11.56 0.23
C GLY A 344 -11.10 12.60 -0.88
N ASN A 345 -10.31 13.65 -0.68
CA ASN A 345 -10.05 14.71 -1.65
C ASN A 345 -8.55 15.06 -1.78
N ALA A 346 -7.68 14.14 -1.38
CA ALA A 346 -6.23 14.32 -1.44
C ALA A 346 -5.76 14.50 -2.90
N ALA A 347 -6.26 13.69 -3.82
CA ALA A 347 -5.94 13.78 -5.25
C ALA A 347 -6.32 15.15 -5.86
N GLU A 348 -7.49 15.69 -5.50
CA GLU A 348 -7.91 17.02 -5.95
C GLU A 348 -6.99 18.11 -5.39
N LYS A 349 -6.59 18.02 -4.12
CA LYS A 349 -5.66 18.95 -3.50
C LYS A 349 -4.29 18.90 -4.20
N ILE A 350 -3.76 17.71 -4.53
CA ILE A 350 -2.52 17.55 -5.32
C ILE A 350 -2.64 18.31 -6.65
N ALA A 351 -3.69 18.01 -7.42
CA ALA A 351 -3.89 18.62 -8.74
C ALA A 351 -4.03 20.14 -8.67
N GLN A 352 -4.78 20.66 -7.67
CA GLN A 352 -4.93 22.10 -7.44
C GLN A 352 -3.62 22.80 -7.04
N GLN A 353 -2.80 22.15 -6.20
CA GLN A 353 -1.51 22.71 -5.80
C GLN A 353 -0.55 22.79 -6.98
N LEU A 354 -0.51 21.77 -7.83
CA LEU A 354 0.33 21.77 -9.02
C LEU A 354 -0.19 22.75 -10.10
N GLY A 355 -1.52 22.83 -10.28
CA GLY A 355 -2.11 23.77 -11.24
C GLY A 355 -1.89 25.26 -10.90
N ARG A 356 -1.38 25.57 -9.70
CA ARG A 356 -1.01 26.94 -9.27
C ARG A 356 0.47 27.27 -9.41
N LEU A 357 1.31 26.29 -9.75
CA LEU A 357 2.75 26.44 -10.00
C LEU A 357 3.01 26.79 -11.46
#